data_9532030f62f85330be210986802e3ec1
#
_entry.id   9532030f62f85330be210986802e3ec1
#
_cell.length_a   1.000
_cell.length_b   1.000
_cell.length_c   1.000
_cell.angle_alpha   90.00
_cell.angle_beta   90.00
_cell.angle_gamma   90.00
#
_symmetry.space_group_name_H-M   'P 1'
#
loop_
_entity.id
_entity.type
_entity.pdbx_description
1 polymer ?
#
loop_
_entity_poly.entity_id
_entity_poly.type
_entity_poly.pdbx_seq_one_letter_code
_entity_poly.pdbx_strand_id
1 'polypeptide(L)'
;MKVVIVIGLPLLLMILGTVGYHQVEGWTWEESFYMTVITISTVGYSELHDMTEAGRMFSVLLILVSFGSLAYCGSLIFGFILEGGIVTFMRKMKMEQQINQLQKHFIVCGFGRKGKAVCRHFAIHSMPFVVIEKNHDHLETARDLGYLVLSGDAGEDAILEKAGIQKAVGLIAILGVDAENVFLILSARQMNPKIQIVAWATVHEAEKKLYRAGADRVLSPFELGGFQVVQSMIRPNVMDFLNRALDIENEELQLDQILVQDDSPISGKALKDCDFRNSLKVLGIIRDGKHHYHVSGNDVFQTGDILIVMGEPQDLKVFHNRLDSVSYTHLTLPTKVTG
;
A
#
# COMPACT_ATOMS: atom_id res chain seq x y z
N MET A 1 -22.66 -14.43 2.05
CA MET A 1 -23.74 -15.39 1.76
C MET A 1 -23.45 -16.77 2.34
N LYS A 2 -22.30 -17.44 2.10
CA LYS A 2 -21.96 -18.77 2.65
C LYS A 2 -22.08 -18.84 4.19
N VAL A 3 -21.62 -17.86 4.93
CA VAL A 3 -21.66 -17.81 6.42
C VAL A 3 -23.10 -17.76 6.96
N VAL A 4 -23.98 -17.03 6.30
CA VAL A 4 -25.40 -16.93 6.68
C VAL A 4 -26.10 -18.27 6.56
N ILE A 5 -25.75 -19.07 5.53
CA ILE A 5 -26.31 -20.41 5.32
C ILE A 5 -25.80 -21.38 6.41
N VAL A 6 -24.51 -21.35 6.71
CA VAL A 6 -23.89 -22.25 7.71
C VAL A 6 -24.47 -22.06 9.10
N ILE A 7 -24.84 -20.84 9.48
CA ILE A 7 -25.45 -20.53 10.78
C ILE A 7 -26.98 -20.61 10.72
N GLY A 8 -27.58 -20.06 9.65
CA GLY A 8 -29.02 -19.93 9.53
C GLY A 8 -29.76 -21.26 9.33
N LEU A 9 -29.15 -22.20 8.60
CA LEU A 9 -29.78 -23.47 8.32
C LEU A 9 -29.97 -24.38 9.57
N PRO A 10 -28.92 -24.57 10.43
CA PRO A 10 -29.11 -25.28 11.69
C PRO A 10 -30.08 -24.58 12.65
N LEU A 11 -30.07 -23.27 12.74
CA LEU A 11 -31.02 -22.51 13.57
C LEU A 11 -32.45 -22.68 13.10
N LEU A 12 -32.69 -22.66 11.78
CA LEU A 12 -34.00 -22.91 11.21
C LEU A 12 -34.50 -24.33 11.54
N LEU A 13 -33.61 -25.33 11.43
CA LEU A 13 -33.95 -26.70 11.78
C LEU A 13 -34.24 -26.88 13.28
N MET A 14 -33.53 -26.18 14.15
CA MET A 14 -33.83 -26.17 15.59
C MET A 14 -35.20 -25.60 15.88
N ILE A 15 -35.59 -24.49 15.24
CA ILE A 15 -36.92 -23.93 15.38
C ILE A 15 -37.98 -24.88 14.86
N LEU A 16 -37.83 -25.41 13.63
CA LEU A 16 -38.78 -26.30 13.00
C LEU A 16 -38.94 -27.64 13.77
N GLY A 17 -37.83 -28.20 14.26
CA GLY A 17 -37.82 -29.40 15.08
C GLY A 17 -38.56 -29.21 16.40
N THR A 18 -38.28 -28.10 17.10
CA THR A 18 -38.92 -27.76 18.39
C THR A 18 -40.43 -27.56 18.21
N VAL A 19 -40.83 -26.78 17.21
CA VAL A 19 -42.24 -26.57 16.92
C VAL A 19 -42.92 -27.89 16.48
N GLY A 20 -42.26 -28.72 15.68
CA GLY A 20 -42.76 -29.99 15.23
C GLY A 20 -43.03 -30.99 16.34
N TYR A 21 -42.08 -31.21 17.26
CA TYR A 21 -42.30 -32.07 18.42
C TYR A 21 -43.40 -31.53 19.33
N HIS A 22 -43.43 -30.21 19.60
CA HIS A 22 -44.50 -29.61 20.39
C HIS A 22 -45.89 -29.84 19.80
N GLN A 23 -46.06 -29.75 18.48
CA GLN A 23 -47.35 -29.94 17.81
C GLN A 23 -47.75 -31.40 17.63
N VAL A 24 -46.79 -32.27 17.35
CA VAL A 24 -47.06 -33.68 17.03
C VAL A 24 -47.23 -34.52 18.30
N GLU A 25 -46.38 -34.32 19.30
CA GLU A 25 -46.36 -35.10 20.55
C GLU A 25 -47.06 -34.39 21.73
N GLY A 26 -47.34 -33.08 21.59
CA GLY A 26 -47.93 -32.29 22.67
C GLY A 26 -46.98 -32.02 23.84
N TRP A 27 -45.68 -32.22 23.66
CA TRP A 27 -44.67 -32.02 24.72
C TRP A 27 -44.49 -30.56 25.06
N THR A 28 -43.90 -30.27 26.22
CA THR A 28 -43.54 -28.90 26.58
C THR A 28 -42.50 -28.31 25.62
N TRP A 29 -42.37 -27.00 25.60
CA TRP A 29 -41.35 -26.33 24.75
C TRP A 29 -39.94 -26.78 25.13
N GLU A 30 -39.65 -26.99 26.41
CA GLU A 30 -38.34 -27.41 26.90
C GLU A 30 -38.02 -28.85 26.45
N GLU A 31 -38.96 -29.78 26.57
CA GLU A 31 -38.80 -31.18 26.12
C GLU A 31 -38.65 -31.27 24.60
N SER A 32 -39.45 -30.50 23.86
CA SER A 32 -39.37 -30.42 22.40
C SER A 32 -38.05 -29.85 21.92
N PHE A 33 -37.57 -28.82 22.57
CA PHE A 33 -36.28 -28.23 22.26
C PHE A 33 -35.13 -29.21 22.57
N TYR A 34 -35.15 -29.83 23.74
CA TYR A 34 -34.13 -30.81 24.12
C TYR A 34 -34.08 -31.98 23.13
N MET A 35 -35.27 -32.57 22.80
CA MET A 35 -35.33 -33.65 21.82
C MET A 35 -34.84 -33.24 20.43
N THR A 36 -35.14 -32.02 20.00
CA THR A 36 -34.64 -31.46 18.74
C THR A 36 -33.15 -31.35 18.75
N VAL A 37 -32.55 -30.80 19.83
CA VAL A 37 -31.09 -30.64 19.96
C VAL A 37 -30.36 -31.97 19.91
N ILE A 38 -30.81 -32.99 20.67
CA ILE A 38 -30.15 -34.30 20.66
C ILE A 38 -30.30 -35.04 19.33
N THR A 39 -31.39 -34.78 18.60
CA THR A 39 -31.62 -35.34 17.27
C THR A 39 -30.76 -34.70 16.21
N ILE A 40 -30.76 -33.36 16.12
CA ILE A 40 -29.97 -32.61 15.13
C ILE A 40 -28.45 -32.73 15.40
N SER A 41 -28.05 -32.78 16.68
CA SER A 41 -26.64 -32.97 17.04
C SER A 41 -26.13 -34.39 16.84
N THR A 42 -26.99 -35.31 16.42
CA THR A 42 -26.67 -36.74 16.22
C THR A 42 -26.19 -37.46 17.49
N VAL A 43 -26.47 -36.91 18.68
CA VAL A 43 -26.11 -37.53 19.95
C VAL A 43 -27.04 -38.73 20.31
N GLY A 44 -28.34 -38.54 20.14
CA GLY A 44 -29.35 -39.63 20.20
C GLY A 44 -29.33 -40.45 21.51
N TYR A 45 -29.40 -39.78 22.67
CA TYR A 45 -29.36 -40.49 23.96
C TYR A 45 -30.49 -41.50 24.15
N SER A 46 -31.74 -41.04 24.05
CA SER A 46 -32.97 -41.85 24.17
C SER A 46 -34.20 -41.00 23.87
N GLU A 47 -35.33 -41.62 23.60
CA GLU A 47 -36.63 -40.94 23.57
C GLU A 47 -36.96 -40.45 25.00
N LEU A 48 -37.48 -39.22 25.14
CA LEU A 48 -37.88 -38.67 26.46
C LEU A 48 -39.12 -39.35 27.01
N HIS A 49 -40.07 -39.69 26.11
CA HIS A 49 -41.31 -40.37 26.37
C HIS A 49 -41.59 -41.31 25.24
N ASP A 50 -42.54 -42.26 25.43
CA ASP A 50 -43.03 -43.12 24.34
C ASP A 50 -43.62 -42.26 23.21
N MET A 51 -43.04 -42.35 22.02
CA MET A 51 -43.49 -41.60 20.87
C MET A 51 -44.66 -42.23 20.16
N THR A 52 -45.55 -41.38 19.65
CA THR A 52 -46.61 -41.80 18.71
C THR A 52 -46.01 -42.23 17.37
N GLU A 53 -46.77 -42.93 16.54
CA GLU A 53 -46.35 -43.29 15.17
C GLU A 53 -46.03 -42.03 14.34
N ALA A 54 -46.82 -40.97 14.53
CA ALA A 54 -46.62 -39.68 13.84
C ALA A 54 -45.29 -39.00 14.31
N GLY A 55 -44.98 -39.04 15.62
CA GLY A 55 -43.73 -38.50 16.17
C GLY A 55 -42.49 -39.25 15.68
N ARG A 56 -42.59 -40.59 15.57
CA ARG A 56 -41.51 -41.40 15.00
C ARG A 56 -41.25 -41.04 13.53
N MET A 57 -42.32 -40.89 12.73
CA MET A 57 -42.17 -40.45 11.34
C MET A 57 -41.59 -39.06 11.20
N PHE A 58 -42.01 -38.12 12.07
CA PHE A 58 -41.44 -36.79 12.14
C PHE A 58 -39.93 -36.82 12.50
N SER A 59 -39.55 -37.64 13.51
CA SER A 59 -38.17 -37.85 13.90
C SER A 59 -37.30 -38.37 12.75
N VAL A 60 -37.78 -39.37 12.00
CA VAL A 60 -37.08 -39.89 10.82
C VAL A 60 -36.86 -38.78 9.77
N LEU A 61 -37.91 -38.00 9.48
CA LEU A 61 -37.78 -36.88 8.54
C LEU A 61 -36.77 -35.85 9.02
N LEU A 62 -36.83 -35.46 10.31
CA LEU A 62 -35.93 -34.50 10.92
C LEU A 62 -34.48 -34.99 10.87
N ILE A 63 -34.22 -36.28 11.17
CA ILE A 63 -32.90 -36.90 11.07
C ILE A 63 -32.35 -36.82 9.64
N LEU A 64 -33.11 -37.19 8.64
CA LEU A 64 -32.68 -37.18 7.24
C LEU A 64 -32.34 -35.77 6.76
N VAL A 65 -33.20 -34.78 7.08
CA VAL A 65 -32.99 -33.38 6.69
C VAL A 65 -31.77 -32.78 7.46
N SER A 66 -31.64 -33.12 8.75
CA SER A 66 -30.53 -32.65 9.58
C SER A 66 -29.19 -33.21 9.11
N PHE A 67 -29.15 -34.50 8.76
CA PHE A 67 -27.93 -35.13 8.22
C PHE A 67 -27.51 -34.51 6.89
N GLY A 68 -28.44 -34.29 5.98
CA GLY A 68 -28.20 -33.61 4.71
C GLY A 68 -27.69 -32.15 4.91
N SER A 69 -28.33 -31.45 5.85
CA SER A 69 -27.94 -30.10 6.23
C SER A 69 -26.51 -30.02 6.82
N LEU A 70 -26.18 -30.94 7.72
CA LEU A 70 -24.85 -31.01 8.35
C LEU A 70 -23.77 -31.32 7.31
N ALA A 71 -24.01 -32.27 6.42
CA ALA A 71 -23.10 -32.61 5.33
C ALA A 71 -22.87 -31.41 4.39
N TYR A 72 -23.92 -30.66 4.05
CA TYR A 72 -23.84 -29.47 3.22
C TYR A 72 -23.05 -28.33 3.91
N CYS A 73 -23.36 -28.03 5.17
CA CYS A 73 -22.62 -27.04 5.94
C CYS A 73 -21.16 -27.44 6.09
N GLY A 74 -20.86 -28.72 6.36
CA GLY A 74 -19.50 -29.24 6.43
C GLY A 74 -18.74 -29.06 5.12
N SER A 75 -19.39 -29.33 3.98
CA SER A 75 -18.80 -29.09 2.65
C SER A 75 -18.45 -27.60 2.41
N LEU A 76 -19.33 -26.67 2.84
CA LEU A 76 -19.07 -25.23 2.72
C LEU A 76 -17.89 -24.78 3.58
N ILE A 77 -17.81 -25.30 4.83
CA ILE A 77 -16.70 -25.00 5.74
C ILE A 77 -15.38 -25.56 5.19
N PHE A 78 -15.42 -26.81 4.76
CA PHE A 78 -14.26 -27.47 4.18
C PHE A 78 -13.75 -26.77 2.92
N GLY A 79 -14.66 -26.36 2.02
CA GLY A 79 -14.33 -25.55 0.85
C GLY A 79 -13.68 -24.23 1.24
N PHE A 80 -14.20 -23.53 2.25
CA PHE A 80 -13.60 -22.26 2.75
C PHE A 80 -12.19 -22.46 3.32
N ILE A 81 -11.94 -23.57 4.01
CA ILE A 81 -10.61 -23.92 4.53
C ILE A 81 -9.64 -24.25 3.39
N LEU A 82 -10.07 -25.06 2.41
CA LEU A 82 -9.24 -25.41 1.25
C LEU A 82 -8.92 -24.21 0.36
N GLU A 83 -9.85 -23.27 0.20
CA GLU A 83 -9.62 -22.01 -0.51
C GLU A 83 -8.65 -21.06 0.26
N GLY A 84 -8.10 -21.49 1.40
CA GLY A 84 -7.17 -20.68 2.20
C GLY A 84 -7.81 -19.45 2.86
N GLY A 85 -9.15 -19.44 3.01
CA GLY A 85 -9.88 -18.27 3.50
C GLY A 85 -9.41 -17.79 4.88
N ILE A 86 -9.06 -18.72 5.80
CA ILE A 86 -8.52 -18.38 7.12
C ILE A 86 -7.14 -17.74 7.00
N VAL A 87 -6.26 -18.31 6.18
CA VAL A 87 -4.89 -17.82 5.98
C VAL A 87 -4.92 -16.42 5.34
N THR A 88 -5.77 -16.24 4.34
CA THR A 88 -5.96 -14.95 3.67
C THR A 88 -6.52 -13.90 4.63
N PHE A 89 -7.47 -14.26 5.49
CA PHE A 89 -8.03 -13.36 6.50
C PHE A 89 -6.97 -12.95 7.53
N MET A 90 -6.21 -13.91 8.07
CA MET A 90 -5.12 -13.63 9.01
C MET A 90 -4.01 -12.77 8.38
N ARG A 91 -3.63 -13.05 7.12
CA ARG A 91 -2.68 -12.23 6.37
C ARG A 91 -3.17 -10.80 6.20
N LYS A 92 -4.46 -10.61 5.88
CA LYS A 92 -5.06 -9.28 5.75
C LYS A 92 -5.01 -8.51 7.07
N MET A 93 -5.39 -9.12 8.18
CA MET A 93 -5.31 -8.48 9.50
C MET A 93 -3.88 -8.09 9.88
N LYS A 94 -2.91 -8.99 9.67
CA LYS A 94 -1.50 -8.71 9.93
C LYS A 94 -0.99 -7.55 9.06
N MET A 95 -1.37 -7.52 7.80
CA MET A 95 -0.99 -6.47 6.86
C MET A 95 -1.59 -5.11 7.25
N GLU A 96 -2.87 -5.04 7.61
CA GLU A 96 -3.50 -3.83 8.11
C GLU A 96 -2.82 -3.32 9.40
N GLN A 97 -2.43 -4.23 10.30
CA GLN A 97 -1.67 -3.86 11.50
C GLN A 97 -0.30 -3.28 11.15
N GLN A 98 0.42 -3.87 10.20
CA GLN A 98 1.72 -3.37 9.74
C GLN A 98 1.58 -1.98 9.09
N ILE A 99 0.56 -1.77 8.25
CA ILE A 99 0.28 -0.48 7.63
C ILE A 99 -0.01 0.59 8.68
N ASN A 100 -0.79 0.28 9.72
CA ASN A 100 -1.10 1.22 10.80
C ASN A 100 0.14 1.67 11.60
N GLN A 101 1.19 0.85 11.62
CA GLN A 101 2.46 1.16 12.29
C GLN A 101 3.41 2.01 11.43
N LEU A 102 3.16 2.12 10.12
CA LEU A 102 3.99 2.92 9.22
C LEU A 102 3.98 4.40 9.63
N GLN A 103 5.15 4.99 9.51
CA GLN A 103 5.41 6.42 9.69
C GLN A 103 6.30 6.90 8.54
N LYS A 104 6.09 8.12 8.08
CA LYS A 104 6.91 8.72 7.02
C LYS A 104 7.03 7.84 5.76
N HIS A 105 5.96 7.14 5.40
CA HIS A 105 5.91 6.22 4.26
C HIS A 105 5.30 6.88 3.02
N PHE A 106 5.39 6.19 1.89
CA PHE A 106 4.77 6.59 0.64
C PHE A 106 3.50 5.79 0.37
N ILE A 107 2.52 6.40 -0.28
CA ILE A 107 1.29 5.75 -0.74
C ILE A 107 1.33 5.70 -2.26
N VAL A 108 1.27 4.49 -2.84
CA VAL A 108 1.23 4.27 -4.28
C VAL A 108 -0.17 3.85 -4.68
N CYS A 109 -0.88 4.73 -5.41
CA CYS A 109 -2.25 4.50 -5.82
C CYS A 109 -2.31 3.96 -7.25
N GLY A 110 -2.51 2.64 -7.36
CA GLY A 110 -2.49 1.86 -8.58
C GLY A 110 -1.25 0.97 -8.73
N PHE A 111 -1.48 -0.33 -9.01
CA PHE A 111 -0.42 -1.34 -9.19
C PHE A 111 -0.45 -1.99 -10.58
N GLY A 112 -0.85 -1.23 -11.59
CA GLY A 112 -0.69 -1.60 -13.00
C GLY A 112 0.79 -1.61 -13.43
N ARG A 113 1.07 -1.62 -14.73
CA ARG A 113 2.44 -1.62 -15.28
C ARG A 113 3.33 -0.51 -14.72
N LYS A 114 2.79 0.70 -14.59
CA LYS A 114 3.49 1.88 -14.05
C LYS A 114 3.76 1.71 -12.53
N GLY A 115 2.74 1.32 -11.76
CA GLY A 115 2.83 1.12 -10.32
C GLY A 115 3.83 0.04 -9.92
N LYS A 116 3.87 -1.05 -10.67
CA LYS A 116 4.88 -2.11 -10.49
C LYS A 116 6.29 -1.57 -10.61
N ALA A 117 6.55 -0.71 -11.61
CA ALA A 117 7.87 -0.10 -11.79
C ALA A 117 8.22 0.83 -10.62
N VAL A 118 7.29 1.70 -10.20
CA VAL A 118 7.48 2.60 -9.06
C VAL A 118 7.75 1.83 -7.77
N CYS A 119 6.92 0.81 -7.46
CA CYS A 119 7.08 0.01 -6.25
C CYS A 119 8.42 -0.76 -6.22
N ARG A 120 8.88 -1.25 -7.37
CA ARG A 120 10.20 -1.90 -7.48
C ARG A 120 11.32 -0.93 -7.09
N HIS A 121 11.27 0.31 -7.58
CA HIS A 121 12.27 1.31 -7.22
C HIS A 121 12.19 1.70 -5.74
N PHE A 122 11.00 1.85 -5.14
CA PHE A 122 10.89 2.05 -3.70
C PHE A 122 11.48 0.90 -2.90
N ALA A 123 11.27 -0.35 -3.35
CA ALA A 123 11.85 -1.53 -2.70
C ALA A 123 13.38 -1.58 -2.79
N ILE A 124 13.97 -1.27 -3.96
CA ILE A 124 15.41 -1.18 -4.14
C ILE A 124 16.03 -0.15 -3.18
N HIS A 125 15.35 0.99 -3.02
CA HIS A 125 15.79 2.06 -2.11
C HIS A 125 15.45 1.80 -0.63
N SER A 126 14.84 0.64 -0.30
CA SER A 126 14.37 0.33 1.07
C SER A 126 13.43 1.40 1.65
N MET A 127 12.70 2.10 0.79
CA MET A 127 11.74 3.13 1.21
C MET A 127 10.44 2.48 1.65
N PRO A 128 9.88 2.82 2.82
CA PRO A 128 8.61 2.26 3.26
C PRO A 128 7.45 2.78 2.41
N PHE A 129 6.62 1.87 1.88
CA PHE A 129 5.46 2.23 1.09
C PHE A 129 4.29 1.27 1.28
N VAL A 130 3.09 1.75 0.96
CA VAL A 130 1.86 0.98 0.88
C VAL A 130 1.23 1.17 -0.50
N VAL A 131 0.69 0.09 -1.05
CA VAL A 131 0.00 0.08 -2.34
C VAL A 131 -1.51 0.07 -2.12
N ILE A 132 -2.24 0.92 -2.84
CA ILE A 132 -3.70 0.85 -2.94
C ILE A 132 -4.05 0.36 -4.35
N GLU A 133 -4.79 -0.76 -4.44
CA GLU A 133 -5.18 -1.33 -5.73
C GLU A 133 -6.58 -1.97 -5.61
N LYS A 134 -7.40 -1.85 -6.66
CA LYS A 134 -8.74 -2.43 -6.72
C LYS A 134 -8.82 -3.74 -7.50
N ASN A 135 -7.89 -3.98 -8.40
CA ASN A 135 -7.86 -5.19 -9.22
C ASN A 135 -7.26 -6.36 -8.45
N HIS A 136 -8.00 -7.48 -8.37
CA HIS A 136 -7.61 -8.65 -7.59
C HIS A 136 -6.29 -9.28 -8.04
N ASP A 137 -6.05 -9.41 -9.35
CA ASP A 137 -4.84 -10.05 -9.88
C ASP A 137 -3.59 -9.20 -9.61
N HIS A 138 -3.74 -7.88 -9.65
CA HIS A 138 -2.68 -6.95 -9.28
C HIS A 138 -2.38 -7.02 -7.78
N LEU A 139 -3.42 -7.14 -6.94
CA LEU A 139 -3.28 -7.29 -5.49
C LEU A 139 -2.50 -8.54 -5.12
N GLU A 140 -2.85 -9.69 -5.71
CA GLU A 140 -2.12 -10.94 -5.46
C GLU A 140 -0.66 -10.82 -5.91
N THR A 141 -0.42 -10.26 -7.09
CA THR A 141 0.96 -10.01 -7.57
C THR A 141 1.77 -9.15 -6.59
N ALA A 142 1.16 -8.09 -6.04
CA ALA A 142 1.86 -7.21 -5.09
C ALA A 142 2.13 -7.91 -3.75
N ARG A 143 1.20 -8.76 -3.29
CA ARG A 143 1.36 -9.59 -2.08
C ARG A 143 2.46 -10.63 -2.24
N ASP A 144 2.54 -11.29 -3.39
CA ASP A 144 3.57 -12.29 -3.68
C ASP A 144 4.98 -11.67 -3.70
N LEU A 145 5.08 -10.39 -4.07
CA LEU A 145 6.31 -9.61 -3.96
C LEU A 145 6.62 -9.13 -2.52
N GLY A 146 5.75 -9.42 -1.56
CA GLY A 146 5.93 -9.04 -0.16
C GLY A 146 5.58 -7.59 0.16
N TYR A 147 4.89 -6.88 -0.74
CA TYR A 147 4.51 -5.49 -0.52
C TYR A 147 3.30 -5.36 0.41
N LEU A 148 3.23 -4.25 1.15
CA LEU A 148 2.05 -3.89 1.93
C LEU A 148 0.97 -3.36 1.00
N VAL A 149 -0.20 -4.00 0.99
CA VAL A 149 -1.25 -3.73 0.01
C VAL A 149 -2.60 -3.56 0.69
N LEU A 150 -3.32 -2.52 0.31
CA LEU A 150 -4.73 -2.30 0.64
C LEU A 150 -5.61 -2.55 -0.59
N SER A 151 -6.62 -3.38 -0.42
CA SER A 151 -7.65 -3.61 -1.42
C SER A 151 -8.72 -2.53 -1.32
N GLY A 152 -8.88 -1.73 -2.35
CA GLY A 152 -9.92 -0.71 -2.41
C GLY A 152 -9.71 0.30 -3.51
N ASP A 153 -10.66 1.22 -3.65
CA ASP A 153 -10.54 2.35 -4.56
C ASP A 153 -9.80 3.49 -3.86
N ALA A 154 -8.70 3.95 -4.47
CA ALA A 154 -7.90 5.04 -3.93
C ALA A 154 -8.63 6.40 -3.90
N GLY A 155 -9.76 6.52 -4.60
CA GLY A 155 -10.65 7.67 -4.50
C GLY A 155 -11.49 7.70 -3.21
N GLU A 156 -11.59 6.59 -2.47
CA GLU A 156 -12.35 6.54 -1.22
C GLU A 156 -11.52 7.05 -0.04
N ASP A 157 -12.03 8.06 0.67
CA ASP A 157 -11.36 8.64 1.85
C ASP A 157 -11.04 7.58 2.91
N ALA A 158 -11.95 6.63 3.15
CA ALA A 158 -11.76 5.55 4.11
C ALA A 158 -10.55 4.64 3.76
N ILE A 159 -10.22 4.48 2.49
CA ILE A 159 -9.05 3.71 2.04
C ILE A 159 -7.77 4.52 2.23
N LEU A 160 -7.80 5.81 1.94
CA LEU A 160 -6.67 6.72 2.20
C LEU A 160 -6.36 6.82 3.71
N GLU A 161 -7.39 6.87 4.56
CA GLU A 161 -7.23 6.82 6.02
C GLU A 161 -6.53 5.52 6.47
N LYS A 162 -7.01 4.36 5.98
CA LYS A 162 -6.37 3.06 6.26
C LYS A 162 -4.93 2.98 5.75
N ALA A 163 -4.63 3.66 4.65
CA ALA A 163 -3.27 3.79 4.13
C ALA A 163 -2.38 4.71 4.98
N GLY A 164 -2.93 5.39 5.98
CA GLY A 164 -2.19 6.28 6.86
C GLY A 164 -1.82 7.62 6.24
N ILE A 165 -2.68 8.21 5.40
CA ILE A 165 -2.45 9.47 4.67
C ILE A 165 -1.91 10.59 5.55
N GLN A 166 -2.37 10.67 6.82
CA GLN A 166 -1.92 11.69 7.78
C GLN A 166 -0.46 11.55 8.20
N LYS A 167 0.09 10.33 8.09
CA LYS A 167 1.46 9.98 8.48
C LYS A 167 2.39 9.82 7.28
N ALA A 168 1.83 9.79 6.08
CA ALA A 168 2.56 9.64 4.83
C ALA A 168 3.30 10.93 4.48
N VAL A 169 4.48 10.79 3.88
CA VAL A 169 5.28 11.90 3.36
C VAL A 169 5.01 12.17 1.89
N GLY A 170 4.54 11.17 1.15
CA GLY A 170 4.25 11.30 -0.27
C GLY A 170 3.16 10.38 -0.76
N LEU A 171 2.48 10.81 -1.81
CA LEU A 171 1.46 10.05 -2.52
C LEU A 171 1.76 10.07 -4.02
N ILE A 172 1.72 8.90 -4.64
CA ILE A 172 1.91 8.73 -6.08
C ILE A 172 0.57 8.35 -6.72
N ALA A 173 -0.01 9.28 -7.50
CA ALA A 173 -1.26 9.11 -8.21
C ALA A 173 -0.99 8.58 -9.62
N ILE A 174 -1.14 7.25 -9.82
CA ILE A 174 -0.86 6.55 -11.08
C ILE A 174 -1.98 5.61 -11.50
N LEU A 175 -3.21 5.99 -11.22
CA LEU A 175 -4.40 5.29 -11.69
C LEU A 175 -4.48 5.28 -13.22
N GLY A 176 -5.28 4.39 -13.77
CA GLY A 176 -5.42 4.23 -15.22
C GLY A 176 -6.09 5.40 -15.94
N VAL A 177 -6.87 6.20 -15.22
CA VAL A 177 -7.70 7.28 -15.74
C VAL A 177 -7.32 8.61 -15.09
N ASP A 178 -7.02 9.64 -15.89
CA ASP A 178 -6.59 10.94 -15.37
C ASP A 178 -7.66 11.63 -14.49
N ALA A 179 -8.95 11.43 -14.78
CA ALA A 179 -10.04 11.96 -13.94
C ALA A 179 -10.05 11.32 -12.54
N GLU A 180 -9.76 10.02 -12.42
CA GLU A 180 -9.61 9.34 -11.13
C GLU A 180 -8.40 9.91 -10.36
N ASN A 181 -7.29 10.20 -11.05
CA ASN A 181 -6.12 10.85 -10.43
C ASN A 181 -6.45 12.27 -9.92
N VAL A 182 -7.21 13.07 -10.67
CA VAL A 182 -7.66 14.39 -10.22
C VAL A 182 -8.47 14.30 -8.93
N PHE A 183 -9.44 13.37 -8.89
CA PHE A 183 -10.27 13.16 -7.69
C PHE A 183 -9.44 12.70 -6.48
N LEU A 184 -8.58 11.70 -6.69
CA LEU A 184 -7.65 11.22 -5.68
C LEU A 184 -6.78 12.33 -5.09
N ILE A 185 -6.22 13.21 -5.95
CA ILE A 185 -5.35 14.31 -5.52
C ILE A 185 -6.13 15.32 -4.68
N LEU A 186 -7.38 15.65 -5.06
CA LEU A 186 -8.25 16.53 -4.29
C LEU A 186 -8.52 15.96 -2.89
N SER A 187 -8.93 14.68 -2.79
CA SER A 187 -9.14 14.00 -1.52
C SER A 187 -7.87 13.97 -0.68
N ALA A 188 -6.74 13.55 -1.26
CA ALA A 188 -5.46 13.47 -0.57
C ALA A 188 -5.00 14.82 -0.01
N ARG A 189 -5.13 15.90 -0.80
CA ARG A 189 -4.76 17.27 -0.41
C ARG A 189 -5.67 17.81 0.69
N GLN A 190 -6.96 17.49 0.63
CA GLN A 190 -7.92 17.86 1.68
C GLN A 190 -7.58 17.15 3.00
N MET A 191 -7.25 15.86 2.97
CA MET A 191 -6.93 15.06 4.15
C MET A 191 -5.57 15.40 4.74
N ASN A 192 -4.56 15.63 3.91
CA ASN A 192 -3.20 16.02 4.34
C ASN A 192 -2.68 17.17 3.47
N PRO A 193 -2.85 18.44 3.91
CA PRO A 193 -2.42 19.61 3.13
C PRO A 193 -0.90 19.68 2.85
N LYS A 194 -0.09 18.95 3.62
CA LYS A 194 1.38 18.99 3.52
C LYS A 194 1.98 17.80 2.76
N ILE A 195 1.17 16.79 2.42
CA ILE A 195 1.66 15.61 1.71
C ILE A 195 2.21 15.99 0.34
N GLN A 196 3.33 15.40 -0.04
CA GLN A 196 3.88 15.58 -1.38
C GLN A 196 3.17 14.66 -2.37
N ILE A 197 2.63 15.24 -3.45
CA ILE A 197 1.84 14.50 -4.43
C ILE A 197 2.54 14.54 -5.79
N VAL A 198 2.90 13.35 -6.28
CA VAL A 198 3.40 13.16 -7.64
C VAL A 198 2.31 12.45 -8.44
N ALA A 199 1.92 13.03 -9.55
CA ALA A 199 0.90 12.48 -10.42
C ALA A 199 1.45 12.07 -11.78
N TRP A 200 0.82 11.08 -12.38
CA TRP A 200 1.08 10.67 -13.74
C TRP A 200 -0.02 11.15 -14.67
N ALA A 201 0.33 11.93 -15.69
CA ALA A 201 -0.60 12.34 -16.74
C ALA A 201 -0.55 11.34 -17.90
N THR A 202 -1.71 10.83 -18.30
CA THR A 202 -1.80 9.96 -19.47
C THR A 202 -1.81 10.77 -20.77
N VAL A 203 -2.39 11.97 -20.72
CA VAL A 203 -2.41 12.92 -21.85
C VAL A 203 -1.92 14.29 -21.39
N HIS A 204 -1.30 15.05 -22.29
CA HIS A 204 -0.72 16.37 -21.99
C HIS A 204 -1.74 17.35 -21.40
N GLU A 205 -2.98 17.33 -21.89
CA GLU A 205 -4.06 18.21 -21.43
C GLU A 205 -4.46 17.96 -19.96
N ALA A 206 -4.17 16.76 -19.43
CA ALA A 206 -4.44 16.42 -18.04
C ALA A 206 -3.47 17.10 -17.07
N GLU A 207 -2.25 17.43 -17.48
CA GLU A 207 -1.22 18.00 -16.61
C GLU A 207 -1.71 19.23 -15.84
N LYS A 208 -2.29 20.20 -16.56
CA LYS A 208 -2.81 21.43 -15.96
C LYS A 208 -3.92 21.15 -14.95
N LYS A 209 -4.73 20.11 -15.19
CA LYS A 209 -5.83 19.74 -14.30
C LYS A 209 -5.28 19.07 -13.02
N LEU A 210 -4.27 18.21 -13.16
CA LEU A 210 -3.62 17.55 -12.03
C LEU A 210 -2.88 18.56 -11.12
N TYR A 211 -2.17 19.54 -11.70
CA TYR A 211 -1.58 20.64 -10.93
C TYR A 211 -2.65 21.49 -10.21
N ARG A 212 -3.75 21.82 -10.88
CA ARG A 212 -4.86 22.57 -10.26
C ARG A 212 -5.55 21.78 -9.15
N ALA A 213 -5.59 20.45 -9.24
CA ALA A 213 -6.09 19.58 -8.20
C ALA A 213 -5.18 19.55 -6.96
N GLY A 214 -3.93 20.01 -7.07
CA GLY A 214 -3.00 20.10 -5.96
C GLY A 214 -1.81 19.13 -6.04
N ALA A 215 -1.50 18.56 -7.21
CA ALA A 215 -0.26 17.82 -7.42
C ALA A 215 0.94 18.78 -7.32
N ASP A 216 2.00 18.36 -6.62
CA ASP A 216 3.25 19.12 -6.54
C ASP A 216 4.11 18.90 -7.79
N ARG A 217 4.02 17.71 -8.37
CA ARG A 217 4.69 17.35 -9.64
C ARG A 217 3.77 16.49 -10.50
N VAL A 218 3.80 16.74 -11.80
CA VAL A 218 3.10 15.92 -12.80
C VAL A 218 4.12 15.42 -13.80
N LEU A 219 4.12 14.11 -14.04
CA LEU A 219 4.99 13.46 -15.00
C LEU A 219 4.17 13.01 -16.20
N SER A 220 4.58 13.41 -17.40
CA SER A 220 4.06 12.91 -18.66
C SER A 220 5.10 12.00 -19.31
N PRO A 221 4.88 10.69 -19.31
CA PRO A 221 5.87 9.74 -19.83
C PRO A 221 6.08 9.85 -21.34
N PHE A 222 5.06 10.28 -22.08
CA PHE A 222 5.19 10.47 -23.52
C PHE A 222 6.15 11.61 -23.84
N GLU A 223 6.06 12.74 -23.13
CA GLU A 223 6.98 13.87 -23.26
C GLU A 223 8.39 13.47 -22.82
N LEU A 224 8.52 12.84 -21.66
CA LEU A 224 9.80 12.35 -21.16
C LEU A 224 10.43 11.31 -22.09
N GLY A 225 9.63 10.35 -22.56
CA GLY A 225 10.10 9.32 -23.49
C GLY A 225 10.50 9.90 -24.84
N GLY A 226 9.70 10.80 -25.40
CA GLY A 226 10.01 11.52 -26.64
C GLY A 226 11.33 12.31 -26.51
N PHE A 227 11.48 13.06 -25.41
CA PHE A 227 12.72 13.78 -25.12
C PHE A 227 13.92 12.85 -25.02
N GLN A 228 13.81 11.74 -24.27
CA GLN A 228 14.90 10.77 -24.13
C GLN A 228 15.30 10.13 -25.45
N VAL A 229 14.33 9.74 -26.29
CA VAL A 229 14.60 9.16 -27.63
C VAL A 229 15.41 10.15 -28.48
N VAL A 230 14.98 11.42 -28.55
CA VAL A 230 15.67 12.44 -29.34
C VAL A 230 17.07 12.71 -28.77
N GLN A 231 17.21 12.86 -27.44
CA GLN A 231 18.53 13.11 -26.83
C GLN A 231 19.49 11.92 -27.02
N SER A 232 18.99 10.69 -26.97
CA SER A 232 19.80 9.50 -27.24
C SER A 232 20.31 9.45 -28.69
N MET A 233 19.59 10.04 -29.64
CA MET A 233 20.08 10.17 -31.02
C MET A 233 21.08 11.31 -31.21
N ILE A 234 20.84 12.47 -30.55
CA ILE A 234 21.67 13.68 -30.76
C ILE A 234 22.90 13.66 -29.87
N ARG A 235 22.78 13.12 -28.62
CA ARG A 235 23.82 13.15 -27.59
C ARG A 235 23.94 11.80 -26.85
N PRO A 236 24.24 10.70 -27.56
CA PRO A 236 24.22 9.35 -26.97
C PRO A 236 25.13 9.24 -25.74
N ASN A 237 26.36 9.72 -25.82
CA ASN A 237 27.31 9.64 -24.71
C ASN A 237 26.88 10.42 -23.46
N VAL A 238 26.15 11.53 -23.63
CA VAL A 238 25.60 12.29 -22.50
C VAL A 238 24.48 11.51 -21.84
N MET A 239 23.61 10.89 -22.62
CA MET A 239 22.50 10.09 -22.10
C MET A 239 23.01 8.83 -21.41
N ASP A 240 24.00 8.15 -21.96
CA ASP A 240 24.64 7.00 -21.34
C ASP A 240 25.30 7.37 -20.00
N PHE A 241 25.99 8.51 -19.95
CA PHE A 241 26.59 9.02 -18.71
C PHE A 241 25.52 9.32 -17.65
N LEU A 242 24.45 10.06 -18.01
CA LEU A 242 23.38 10.39 -17.08
C LEU A 242 22.63 9.15 -16.59
N ASN A 243 22.33 8.20 -17.48
CA ASN A 243 21.67 6.95 -17.10
C ASN A 243 22.52 6.16 -16.09
N ARG A 244 23.83 6.06 -16.32
CA ARG A 244 24.76 5.42 -15.37
C ARG A 244 24.85 6.16 -14.05
N ALA A 245 24.93 7.48 -14.08
CA ALA A 245 25.07 8.30 -12.88
C ALA A 245 23.79 8.36 -12.01
N LEU A 246 22.62 8.10 -12.61
CA LEU A 246 21.32 8.00 -11.92
C LEU A 246 20.97 6.55 -11.53
N ASP A 247 21.73 5.57 -11.99
CA ASP A 247 21.54 4.16 -11.64
C ASP A 247 22.18 3.86 -10.30
N ILE A 248 21.36 3.48 -9.32
CA ILE A 248 21.79 3.17 -7.96
C ILE A 248 22.55 1.85 -7.88
N GLU A 249 22.30 0.94 -8.81
CA GLU A 249 23.03 -0.32 -8.91
C GLU A 249 24.42 -0.11 -9.53
N ASN A 250 24.74 1.10 -10.02
CA ASN A 250 26.05 1.43 -10.54
C ASN A 250 27.03 1.64 -9.39
N GLU A 251 28.06 0.83 -9.34
CA GLU A 251 29.11 0.88 -8.32
C GLU A 251 30.23 1.89 -8.64
N GLU A 252 30.27 2.46 -9.86
CA GLU A 252 31.33 3.34 -10.29
C GLU A 252 31.05 4.83 -10.05
N LEU A 253 29.79 5.25 -10.30
CA LEU A 253 29.45 6.68 -10.27
C LEU A 253 27.97 6.89 -9.93
N GLN A 254 27.71 7.76 -8.97
CA GLN A 254 26.34 8.18 -8.62
C GLN A 254 26.21 9.68 -8.50
N LEU A 255 25.04 10.19 -8.90
CA LEU A 255 24.58 11.55 -8.62
C LEU A 255 23.67 11.52 -7.40
N ASP A 256 23.91 12.44 -6.46
CA ASP A 256 23.09 12.55 -5.26
C ASP A 256 22.87 14.02 -4.87
N GLN A 257 21.94 14.25 -3.95
CA GLN A 257 21.70 15.56 -3.39
C GLN A 257 21.89 15.55 -1.87
N ILE A 258 22.54 16.59 -1.34
CA ILE A 258 22.87 16.72 0.07
C ILE A 258 22.31 18.03 0.59
N LEU A 259 21.49 17.97 1.63
CA LEU A 259 20.98 19.15 2.34
C LEU A 259 21.98 19.58 3.42
N VAL A 260 22.43 20.82 3.37
CA VAL A 260 23.27 21.43 4.43
C VAL A 260 22.39 21.80 5.61
N GLN A 261 22.49 21.04 6.70
CA GLN A 261 21.76 21.28 7.96
C GLN A 261 22.52 22.30 8.84
N ASP A 262 21.84 22.84 9.87
CA ASP A 262 22.44 23.83 10.78
C ASP A 262 23.68 23.31 11.53
N ASP A 263 23.66 22.04 11.90
CA ASP A 263 24.72 21.32 12.61
C ASP A 263 25.74 20.64 11.68
N SER A 264 25.60 20.84 10.37
CA SER A 264 26.48 20.24 9.37
C SER A 264 27.90 20.75 9.49
N PRO A 265 28.91 19.86 9.51
CA PRO A 265 30.32 20.26 9.61
C PRO A 265 30.81 21.11 8.41
N ILE A 266 30.05 21.23 7.35
CA ILE A 266 30.34 22.03 6.16
C ILE A 266 29.62 23.38 6.16
N SER A 267 28.63 23.60 7.03
CA SER A 267 27.93 24.89 7.13
C SER A 267 28.91 26.00 7.51
N GLY A 268 28.86 27.12 6.77
CA GLY A 268 29.75 28.27 6.95
C GLY A 268 31.17 28.09 6.41
N LYS A 269 31.51 26.94 5.79
CA LYS A 269 32.83 26.70 5.20
C LYS A 269 32.82 26.91 3.69
N ALA A 270 33.95 27.37 3.16
CA ALA A 270 34.13 27.42 1.72
C ALA A 270 34.41 26.02 1.16
N LEU A 271 33.99 25.75 -0.08
CA LEU A 271 34.18 24.45 -0.74
C LEU A 271 35.63 23.96 -0.67
N LYS A 272 36.61 24.85 -0.85
CA LYS A 272 38.04 24.50 -0.77
C LYS A 272 38.49 24.03 0.61
N ASP A 273 37.81 24.47 1.67
CA ASP A 273 38.09 24.15 3.07
C ASP A 273 37.32 22.92 3.57
N CYS A 274 36.45 22.38 2.71
CA CYS A 274 35.74 21.16 2.98
C CYS A 274 36.54 19.94 2.49
N ASP A 275 36.58 18.90 3.30
CA ASP A 275 37.32 17.65 2.97
C ASP A 275 36.50 16.79 1.97
N PHE A 276 36.21 17.33 0.79
CA PHE A 276 35.63 16.62 -0.33
C PHE A 276 36.64 15.75 -1.09
N ARG A 277 37.85 15.67 -0.60
CA ARG A 277 39.06 14.98 -1.11
C ARG A 277 38.80 14.16 -2.36
N ASN A 278 39.06 14.72 -3.51
CA ASN A 278 39.19 14.09 -4.82
C ASN A 278 38.09 13.04 -5.22
N SER A 279 37.24 12.64 -4.28
CA SER A 279 36.24 11.58 -4.43
C SER A 279 34.83 12.09 -4.72
N LEU A 280 34.50 13.31 -4.30
CA LEU A 280 33.22 13.95 -4.55
C LEU A 280 33.37 15.25 -5.33
N LYS A 281 32.55 15.43 -6.34
CA LYS A 281 32.49 16.64 -7.14
C LYS A 281 31.15 17.34 -6.90
N VAL A 282 31.21 18.60 -6.42
CA VAL A 282 30.03 19.46 -6.32
C VAL A 282 29.74 20.03 -7.70
N LEU A 283 28.59 19.69 -8.29
CA LEU A 283 28.17 20.12 -9.62
C LEU A 283 27.33 21.38 -9.60
N GLY A 284 26.65 21.65 -8.47
CA GLY A 284 25.77 22.79 -8.32
C GLY A 284 25.28 22.96 -6.89
N ILE A 285 24.79 24.15 -6.59
CA ILE A 285 24.16 24.50 -5.32
C ILE A 285 22.77 25.05 -5.61
N ILE A 286 21.75 24.57 -4.91
CA ILE A 286 20.41 25.14 -4.94
C ILE A 286 20.24 25.90 -3.63
N ARG A 287 20.10 27.23 -3.70
CA ARG A 287 19.93 28.14 -2.55
C ARG A 287 18.66 28.96 -2.78
N ASP A 288 17.73 28.96 -1.84
CA ASP A 288 16.44 29.68 -1.93
C ASP A 288 15.70 29.40 -3.23
N GLY A 289 15.76 28.13 -3.71
CA GLY A 289 15.15 27.71 -4.97
C GLY A 289 15.89 28.15 -6.24
N LYS A 290 17.01 28.87 -6.13
CA LYS A 290 17.83 29.29 -7.28
C LYS A 290 19.00 28.34 -7.51
N HIS A 291 19.21 27.97 -8.76
CA HIS A 291 20.27 27.04 -9.17
C HIS A 291 21.57 27.80 -9.50
N HIS A 292 22.64 27.49 -8.78
CA HIS A 292 23.98 27.96 -9.02
C HIS A 292 24.81 26.85 -9.66
N TYR A 293 25.04 26.94 -10.97
CA TYR A 293 25.75 25.89 -11.74
C TYR A 293 27.27 26.09 -11.78
N HIS A 294 27.78 27.29 -11.43
CA HIS A 294 29.20 27.56 -11.35
C HIS A 294 29.62 27.63 -9.87
N VAL A 295 30.14 26.51 -9.39
CA VAL A 295 30.62 26.40 -8.01
C VAL A 295 32.15 26.56 -8.00
N SER A 296 32.62 27.55 -7.27
CA SER A 296 34.05 27.81 -7.10
C SER A 296 34.51 27.37 -5.72
N GLY A 297 35.83 27.14 -5.57
CA GLY A 297 36.42 26.79 -4.27
C GLY A 297 36.16 27.81 -3.16
N ASN A 298 35.84 29.06 -3.49
CA ASN A 298 35.59 30.13 -2.52
C ASN A 298 34.12 30.26 -2.12
N ASP A 299 33.20 29.49 -2.75
CA ASP A 299 31.80 29.54 -2.40
C ASP A 299 31.57 28.92 -1.03
N VAL A 300 30.92 29.68 -0.16
CA VAL A 300 30.60 29.28 1.21
C VAL A 300 29.23 28.62 1.26
N PHE A 301 29.16 27.41 1.81
CA PHE A 301 27.93 26.72 2.02
C PHE A 301 27.13 27.34 3.16
N GLN A 302 25.81 27.44 2.96
CA GLN A 302 24.87 27.98 3.95
C GLN A 302 23.91 26.91 4.37
N THR A 303 23.41 27.01 5.59
CA THR A 303 22.28 26.16 6.02
C THR A 303 21.11 26.34 5.09
N GLY A 304 20.50 25.20 4.69
CA GLY A 304 19.41 25.17 3.73
C GLY A 304 19.86 25.02 2.27
N ASP A 305 21.16 25.10 1.97
CA ASP A 305 21.69 24.78 0.64
C ASP A 305 21.46 23.29 0.31
N ILE A 306 21.07 23.03 -0.92
CA ILE A 306 21.07 21.66 -1.47
C ILE A 306 22.23 21.55 -2.45
N LEU A 307 23.17 20.69 -2.13
CA LEU A 307 24.33 20.42 -2.97
C LEU A 307 23.99 19.28 -3.93
N ILE A 308 24.22 19.49 -5.22
CA ILE A 308 24.20 18.40 -6.21
C ILE A 308 25.62 17.88 -6.32
N VAL A 309 25.82 16.64 -5.93
CA VAL A 309 27.14 16.01 -5.86
C VAL A 309 27.22 14.78 -6.75
N MET A 310 28.42 14.45 -7.18
CA MET A 310 28.72 13.26 -7.98
C MET A 310 29.98 12.60 -7.42
N GLY A 311 29.94 11.28 -7.25
CA GLY A 311 31.07 10.51 -6.75
C GLY A 311 30.79 9.01 -6.71
N GLU A 312 31.75 8.24 -6.20
CA GLU A 312 31.57 6.83 -5.98
C GLU A 312 30.56 6.56 -4.84
N PRO A 313 29.75 5.48 -4.91
CA PRO A 313 28.73 5.18 -3.90
C PRO A 313 29.29 5.09 -2.48
N GLN A 314 30.52 4.58 -2.33
CA GLN A 314 31.17 4.44 -1.03
C GLN A 314 31.50 5.80 -0.43
N ASP A 315 31.96 6.74 -1.25
CA ASP A 315 32.31 8.10 -0.82
C ASP A 315 31.06 8.91 -0.47
N LEU A 316 30.00 8.76 -1.26
CA LEU A 316 28.69 9.35 -0.96
C LEU A 316 28.14 8.85 0.38
N LYS A 317 28.19 7.55 0.66
CA LYS A 317 27.79 6.98 1.95
C LYS A 317 28.63 7.50 3.13
N VAL A 318 29.94 7.56 2.96
CA VAL A 318 30.84 8.11 4.00
C VAL A 318 30.52 9.57 4.26
N PHE A 319 30.19 10.31 3.21
CA PHE A 319 29.85 11.73 3.32
C PHE A 319 28.50 11.94 4.00
N HIS A 320 27.46 11.18 3.61
CA HIS A 320 26.17 11.18 4.30
C HIS A 320 26.32 10.85 5.80
N ASN A 321 27.05 9.81 6.14
CA ASN A 321 27.27 9.43 7.54
C ASN A 321 28.03 10.50 8.35
N ARG A 322 28.90 11.28 7.72
CA ARG A 322 29.60 12.41 8.38
C ARG A 322 28.70 13.62 8.59
N LEU A 323 27.73 13.84 7.71
CA LEU A 323 26.76 14.92 7.81
C LEU A 323 25.59 14.56 8.73
N ASP A 324 25.22 13.28 8.79
CA ASP A 324 24.14 12.72 9.59
C ASP A 324 24.59 12.28 11.00
N SER A 325 25.71 12.82 11.53
CA SER A 325 26.18 12.45 12.88
C SER A 325 25.16 12.75 13.99
N VAL A 326 24.00 13.35 13.66
CA VAL A 326 22.82 13.45 14.52
C VAL A 326 21.55 13.34 13.67
N SER A 327 20.89 12.19 13.73
CA SER A 327 19.51 11.94 13.27
C SER A 327 19.33 11.39 11.85
N TYR A 328 18.93 10.12 11.80
CA TYR A 328 18.23 9.50 10.68
C TYR A 328 16.91 10.23 10.38
N THR A 329 16.96 11.23 9.52
CA THR A 329 15.78 11.82 8.89
C THR A 329 16.05 12.03 7.41
N HIS A 330 15.99 10.93 6.66
CA HIS A 330 15.88 11.02 5.21
C HIS A 330 14.57 11.73 4.83
N LEU A 331 14.71 12.74 3.96
CA LEU A 331 13.66 13.41 3.21
C LEU A 331 12.79 14.43 3.97
N THR A 332 13.34 15.59 4.23
CA THR A 332 12.55 16.81 4.03
C THR A 332 12.86 17.35 2.64
N LEU A 333 12.00 17.03 1.67
CA LEU A 333 12.04 17.70 0.37
C LEU A 333 11.63 19.16 0.56
N PRO A 334 12.36 20.12 -0.04
CA PRO A 334 12.07 21.53 0.15
C PRO A 334 10.68 21.87 -0.35
N THR A 335 9.91 22.51 0.51
CA THR A 335 8.62 23.08 0.20
C THR A 335 8.73 24.16 -0.88
N LYS A 336 7.91 24.00 -1.93
CA LYS A 336 7.50 24.96 -2.95
C LYS A 336 8.58 25.86 -3.56
N VAL A 337 8.93 25.58 -4.80
CA VAL A 337 9.34 26.62 -5.75
C VAL A 337 8.08 27.42 -6.11
N THR A 338 7.91 28.60 -5.51
CA THR A 338 6.96 29.60 -5.98
C THR A 338 7.58 30.32 -7.17
N GLY A 339 7.02 30.14 -8.33
CA GLY A 339 7.32 30.83 -9.58
C GLY A 339 6.17 30.61 -10.54
#